data_8193dbf6b016bc9a38aa3c856b8802d8
#
_entry.id   8193dbf6b016bc9a38aa3c856b8802d8
#
_cell.length_a   1.000
_cell.length_b   1.000
_cell.length_c   1.000
_cell.angle_alpha   90.00
_cell.angle_beta   90.00
_cell.angle_gamma   90.00
#
_symmetry.space_group_name_H-M   'P 1'
#
loop_
_entity.id
_entity.type
_entity.pdbx_description
1 polymer ?
#
loop_
_entity_poly.entity_id
_entity_poly.type
_entity_poly.pdbx_seq_one_letter_code
_entity_poly.pdbx_strand_id
1 'polypeptide(L)'
;MDADINRIQQEIRSINSDTVNKIRGTLDLLAEIYGQVNWSIYELVENSDNVGSKNVVFELDGNRLSVINDGLRFTGEDFERICSVNTSVNRDSLVDRSFGLGFKSVFNFSNDVSIFSGNNGIRFFEESGLPLWKIFPHVVDCLDLKSEQSTVFKFVLGNKRKRIADVLVGISPEILLFLNSVESLTVRDVQNNNTLLLEKSSKPLDGMNTNLVTVKSSTNKETTESSEYVCYSKDFSIPERVRIGENSETKVIVAVPVSGLNDSVSVFRNIYRVTGEEKTGFMLSGEFVTTMNFDGIVDNDWNSWLLDSVLGFVNSELKLRTRK
;
A
#
# COMPACT_ATOMS: atom_id res chain seq x y z
N MET A 1 -0.39 2.43 26.37
CA MET A 1 -1.16 1.55 25.47
C MET A 1 -2.36 0.88 26.15
N ASP A 2 -2.22 0.09 27.21
CA ASP A 2 -3.38 -0.60 27.81
C ASP A 2 -4.49 0.36 28.27
N ALA A 3 -4.12 1.53 28.80
CA ALA A 3 -5.07 2.57 29.15
C ALA A 3 -5.83 3.11 27.92
N ASP A 4 -5.14 3.30 26.80
CA ASP A 4 -5.73 3.81 25.57
C ASP A 4 -6.65 2.76 24.94
N ILE A 5 -6.22 1.49 24.91
CA ILE A 5 -7.05 0.38 24.41
C ILE A 5 -8.31 0.22 25.28
N ASN A 6 -8.19 0.29 26.60
CA ASN A 6 -9.34 0.23 27.50
C ASN A 6 -10.32 1.40 27.27
N ARG A 7 -9.79 2.61 27.02
CA ARG A 7 -10.61 3.78 26.65
C ARG A 7 -11.37 3.53 25.34
N ILE A 8 -10.67 3.08 24.30
CA ILE A 8 -11.28 2.76 22.99
C ILE A 8 -12.37 1.70 23.14
N GLN A 9 -12.13 0.64 23.90
CA GLN A 9 -13.12 -0.41 24.14
C GLN A 9 -14.36 0.14 24.85
N GLN A 10 -14.19 1.03 25.85
CA GLN A 10 -15.30 1.66 26.55
C GLN A 10 -16.10 2.58 25.63
N GLU A 11 -15.43 3.39 24.81
CA GLU A 11 -16.06 4.26 23.83
C GLU A 11 -16.91 3.44 22.85
N ILE A 12 -16.37 2.35 22.28
CA ILE A 12 -17.09 1.49 21.34
C ILE A 12 -18.31 0.82 22.02
N ARG A 13 -18.18 0.36 23.26
CA ARG A 13 -19.29 -0.24 24.01
C ARG A 13 -20.38 0.76 24.38
N SER A 14 -20.05 2.05 24.48
CA SER A 14 -21.02 3.12 24.80
C SER A 14 -21.83 3.58 23.60
N ILE A 15 -21.49 3.14 22.37
CA ILE A 15 -22.20 3.53 21.15
C ILE A 15 -23.61 2.94 21.16
N ASN A 16 -24.60 3.77 20.87
CA ASN A 16 -26.00 3.32 20.79
C ASN A 16 -26.22 2.38 19.57
N SER A 17 -27.26 1.56 19.63
CA SER A 17 -27.55 0.51 18.63
C SER A 17 -27.73 1.05 17.21
N ASP A 18 -28.35 2.23 17.05
CA ASP A 18 -28.58 2.82 15.73
C ASP A 18 -27.25 3.24 15.08
N THR A 19 -26.36 3.83 15.85
CA THR A 19 -25.02 4.22 15.40
C THR A 19 -24.15 2.98 15.13
N VAL A 20 -24.24 1.94 15.96
CA VAL A 20 -23.57 0.63 15.73
C VAL A 20 -23.96 0.07 14.35
N ASN A 21 -25.26 0.06 14.02
CA ASN A 21 -25.73 -0.46 12.71
C ASN A 21 -25.21 0.38 11.53
N LYS A 22 -25.14 1.71 11.68
CA LYS A 22 -24.57 2.60 10.64
C LYS A 22 -23.07 2.34 10.44
N ILE A 23 -22.30 2.27 11.53
CA ILE A 23 -20.86 2.01 11.49
C ILE A 23 -20.60 0.64 10.86
N ARG A 24 -21.33 -0.40 11.29
CA ARG A 24 -21.23 -1.74 10.71
C ARG A 24 -21.50 -1.72 9.21
N GLY A 25 -22.61 -1.09 8.78
CA GLY A 25 -22.93 -0.96 7.36
C GLY A 25 -21.84 -0.24 6.56
N THR A 26 -21.22 0.79 7.13
CA THR A 26 -20.07 1.47 6.50
C THR A 26 -18.87 0.55 6.39
N LEU A 27 -18.53 -0.20 7.44
CA LEU A 27 -17.40 -1.14 7.42
C LEU A 27 -17.62 -2.29 6.43
N ASP A 28 -18.87 -2.79 6.32
CA ASP A 28 -19.22 -3.84 5.37
C ASP A 28 -19.18 -3.32 3.93
N LEU A 29 -19.66 -2.11 3.69
CA LEU A 29 -19.58 -1.44 2.38
C LEU A 29 -18.11 -1.18 1.97
N LEU A 30 -17.28 -0.70 2.88
CA LEU A 30 -15.85 -0.52 2.63
C LEU A 30 -15.18 -1.85 2.29
N ALA A 31 -15.51 -2.90 3.01
CA ALA A 31 -15.04 -4.25 2.73
C ALA A 31 -15.46 -4.71 1.32
N GLU A 32 -16.65 -4.38 0.85
CA GLU A 32 -17.13 -4.71 -0.48
C GLU A 32 -16.43 -3.88 -1.57
N ILE A 33 -16.31 -2.56 -1.38
CA ILE A 33 -15.66 -1.65 -2.33
C ILE A 33 -14.18 -2.01 -2.51
N TYR A 34 -13.48 -2.25 -1.42
CA TYR A 34 -12.07 -2.68 -1.43
C TYR A 34 -11.93 -4.22 -1.49
N GLY A 35 -12.97 -4.93 -1.92
CA GLY A 35 -13.09 -6.40 -1.87
C GLY A 35 -12.09 -7.19 -2.72
N GLN A 36 -11.25 -6.51 -3.49
CA GLN A 36 -10.17 -7.16 -4.21
C GLN A 36 -8.97 -7.40 -3.28
N VAL A 37 -8.60 -8.66 -3.11
CA VAL A 37 -7.44 -9.07 -2.27
C VAL A 37 -6.16 -8.36 -2.69
N ASN A 38 -5.98 -8.11 -3.98
CA ASN A 38 -4.82 -7.38 -4.51
C ASN A 38 -4.68 -6.01 -3.83
N TRP A 39 -5.79 -5.27 -3.69
CA TRP A 39 -5.78 -3.98 -3.04
C TRP A 39 -5.21 -4.06 -1.61
N SER A 40 -5.71 -5.00 -0.81
CA SER A 40 -5.26 -5.14 0.58
C SER A 40 -3.76 -5.47 0.69
N ILE A 41 -3.22 -6.26 -0.25
CA ILE A 41 -1.78 -6.57 -0.26
C ILE A 41 -0.96 -5.34 -0.63
N TYR A 42 -1.35 -4.60 -1.66
CA TYR A 42 -0.66 -3.36 -2.04
C TYR A 42 -0.76 -2.29 -0.94
N GLU A 43 -1.90 -2.18 -0.28
CA GLU A 43 -2.08 -1.28 0.87
C GLU A 43 -1.11 -1.60 2.03
N LEU A 44 -0.87 -2.89 2.32
CA LEU A 44 0.12 -3.29 3.31
C LEU A 44 1.55 -2.92 2.89
N VAL A 45 1.88 -2.97 1.59
CA VAL A 45 3.17 -2.52 1.07
C VAL A 45 3.31 -1.01 1.17
N GLU A 46 2.29 -0.24 0.74
CA GLU A 46 2.29 1.23 0.84
C GLU A 46 2.41 1.70 2.29
N ASN A 47 1.68 1.06 3.21
CA ASN A 47 1.76 1.37 4.63
C ASN A 47 3.16 1.11 5.19
N SER A 48 3.83 0.06 4.73
CA SER A 48 5.22 -0.22 5.10
C SER A 48 6.19 0.83 4.53
N ASP A 49 5.97 1.29 3.29
CA ASP A 49 6.75 2.35 2.66
C ASP A 49 6.61 3.69 3.42
N ASN A 50 5.38 4.02 3.82
CA ASN A 50 5.06 5.26 4.54
C ASN A 50 5.72 5.35 5.92
N VAL A 51 5.96 4.21 6.58
CA VAL A 51 6.71 4.16 7.86
C VAL A 51 8.21 4.00 7.67
N GLY A 52 8.72 4.17 6.44
CA GLY A 52 10.14 4.16 6.12
C GLY A 52 10.78 2.78 6.12
N SER A 53 10.00 1.72 5.97
CA SER A 53 10.53 0.35 5.88
C SER A 53 11.42 0.18 4.65
N LYS A 54 12.53 -0.55 4.82
CA LYS A 54 13.40 -0.96 3.72
C LYS A 54 13.05 -2.35 3.20
N ASN A 55 12.57 -3.20 4.08
CA ASN A 55 12.28 -4.59 3.79
C ASN A 55 10.86 -4.96 4.20
N VAL A 56 10.12 -5.57 3.29
CA VAL A 56 8.78 -6.12 3.55
C VAL A 56 8.79 -7.61 3.27
N VAL A 57 8.33 -8.41 4.22
CA VAL A 57 8.28 -9.87 4.09
C VAL A 57 6.85 -10.35 4.25
N PHE A 58 6.34 -11.04 3.25
CA PHE A 58 5.11 -11.83 3.29
C PHE A 58 5.47 -13.28 3.51
N GLU A 59 5.02 -13.88 4.60
CA GLU A 59 5.28 -15.27 4.94
C GLU A 59 3.97 -16.05 5.06
N LEU A 60 3.77 -16.99 4.15
CA LEU A 60 2.66 -17.94 4.15
C LEU A 60 3.07 -19.23 4.85
N ASP A 61 2.50 -19.51 6.01
CA ASP A 61 2.69 -20.76 6.74
C ASP A 61 1.34 -21.37 7.10
N GLY A 62 1.04 -22.52 6.50
CA GLY A 62 -0.25 -23.16 6.64
C GLY A 62 -1.40 -22.23 6.22
N ASN A 63 -2.31 -21.98 7.14
CA ASN A 63 -3.46 -21.11 6.95
C ASN A 63 -3.22 -19.68 7.48
N ARG A 64 -1.97 -19.28 7.61
CA ARG A 64 -1.59 -17.98 8.16
C ARG A 64 -0.75 -17.21 7.16
N LEU A 65 -0.98 -15.90 7.12
CA LEU A 65 -0.11 -14.94 6.49
C LEU A 65 0.49 -14.06 7.57
N SER A 66 1.81 -13.91 7.58
CA SER A 66 2.50 -12.88 8.33
C SER A 66 3.06 -11.83 7.38
N VAL A 67 2.86 -10.55 7.70
CA VAL A 67 3.49 -9.44 6.97
C VAL A 67 4.38 -8.70 7.96
N ILE A 68 5.66 -8.64 7.64
CA ILE A 68 6.71 -8.12 8.52
C ILE A 68 7.38 -6.95 7.81
N ASN A 69 7.48 -5.82 8.47
CA ASN A 69 8.24 -4.67 7.99
C ASN A 69 9.20 -4.15 9.07
N ASP A 70 10.29 -3.52 8.65
CA ASP A 70 11.35 -2.97 9.49
C ASP A 70 11.27 -1.45 9.65
N GLY A 71 10.12 -0.85 9.35
CA GLY A 71 9.88 0.58 9.48
C GLY A 71 9.66 1.04 10.92
N LEU A 72 9.24 2.29 11.07
CA LEU A 72 8.91 2.87 12.37
C LEU A 72 7.83 2.06 13.09
N ARG A 73 7.98 1.93 14.40
CA ARG A 73 7.00 1.26 15.25
C ARG A 73 5.74 2.08 15.38
N PHE A 74 4.64 1.40 15.60
CA PHE A 74 3.37 2.03 15.93
C PHE A 74 3.46 2.82 17.24
N THR A 75 2.95 4.03 17.17
CA THR A 75 2.67 4.88 18.31
C THR A 75 1.28 4.57 18.89
N GLY A 76 0.93 5.15 20.04
CA GLY A 76 -0.43 5.08 20.57
C GLY A 76 -1.47 5.62 19.58
N GLU A 77 -1.16 6.72 18.88
CA GLU A 77 -2.02 7.31 17.86
C GLU A 77 -2.27 6.40 16.66
N ASP A 78 -1.27 5.62 16.23
CA ASP A 78 -1.43 4.67 15.14
C ASP A 78 -2.40 3.54 15.52
N PHE A 79 -2.34 3.07 16.76
CA PHE A 79 -3.32 2.11 17.29
C PHE A 79 -4.73 2.71 17.37
N GLU A 80 -4.86 3.97 17.81
CA GLU A 80 -6.15 4.67 17.80
C GLU A 80 -6.73 4.81 16.41
N ARG A 81 -5.92 5.20 15.42
CA ARG A 81 -6.32 5.33 14.00
C ARG A 81 -6.82 4.00 13.44
N ILE A 82 -6.12 2.91 13.71
CA ILE A 82 -6.56 1.57 13.28
C ILE A 82 -7.90 1.19 13.92
N CYS A 83 -8.16 1.58 15.16
CA CYS A 83 -9.42 1.29 15.86
C CYS A 83 -10.55 2.26 15.50
N SER A 84 -10.28 3.37 14.85
CA SER A 84 -11.29 4.36 14.52
C SER A 84 -12.01 4.06 13.21
N VAL A 85 -13.27 4.48 13.13
CA VAL A 85 -14.04 4.57 11.87
C VAL A 85 -14.07 6.01 11.39
N ASN A 86 -13.62 6.95 12.26
CA ASN A 86 -13.59 8.35 11.91
C ASN A 86 -12.63 8.54 10.75
N THR A 87 -13.23 8.71 9.61
CA THR A 87 -12.75 9.50 8.50
C THR A 87 -12.77 10.99 8.90
N SER A 88 -12.30 11.37 10.08
CA SER A 88 -11.63 12.64 10.17
C SER A 88 -10.32 12.47 9.42
N VAL A 89 -10.46 12.11 8.15
CA VAL A 89 -9.66 12.67 7.12
C VAL A 89 -9.72 14.15 7.47
N ASN A 90 -8.70 14.68 8.11
CA ASN A 90 -8.34 16.03 7.82
C ASN A 90 -8.32 15.99 6.30
N ARG A 91 -9.34 16.59 5.68
CA ARG A 91 -9.43 16.71 4.22
C ARG A 91 -8.23 17.49 3.69
N ASP A 92 -7.37 17.86 4.57
CA ASP A 92 -6.21 18.73 4.46
C ASP A 92 -4.95 18.02 3.99
N SER A 93 -4.91 16.68 3.96
CA SER A 93 -3.83 15.97 3.32
C SER A 93 -4.36 14.82 2.48
N LEU A 94 -4.23 14.92 1.15
CA LEU A 94 -4.35 13.79 0.23
C LEU A 94 -3.29 12.71 0.54
N VAL A 95 -2.31 13.03 1.37
CA VAL A 95 -1.13 12.23 1.71
C VAL A 95 -1.24 11.54 3.07
N ASP A 96 -2.12 11.97 3.97
CA ASP A 96 -2.25 11.33 5.29
C ASP A 96 -3.12 10.06 5.21
N ARG A 97 -2.58 9.07 4.46
CA ARG A 97 -3.17 7.74 4.24
C ARG A 97 -2.76 6.74 5.29
N SER A 98 -2.36 7.18 6.46
CA SER A 98 -1.92 6.29 7.49
C SER A 98 -3.07 5.44 8.04
N PHE A 99 -2.97 4.13 7.85
CA PHE A 99 -3.68 3.05 8.55
C PHE A 99 -5.21 3.17 8.81
N GLY A 100 -5.91 4.09 8.16
CA GLY A 100 -7.35 4.28 8.38
C GLY A 100 -8.22 3.29 7.60
N LEU A 101 -8.82 3.79 6.51
CA LEU A 101 -9.76 3.01 5.70
C LEU A 101 -9.09 1.91 4.87
N GLY A 102 -7.88 2.17 4.34
CA GLY A 102 -7.14 1.19 3.54
C GLY A 102 -6.85 -0.08 4.32
N PHE A 103 -6.39 0.05 5.58
CA PHE A 103 -6.18 -1.11 6.43
C PHE A 103 -7.44 -1.96 6.63
N LYS A 104 -8.64 -1.36 6.69
CA LYS A 104 -9.89 -2.12 6.86
C LYS A 104 -10.15 -3.12 5.73
N SER A 105 -9.51 -2.94 4.58
CA SER A 105 -9.58 -3.88 3.47
C SER A 105 -9.08 -5.30 3.81
N VAL A 106 -8.21 -5.45 4.81
CA VAL A 106 -7.69 -6.77 5.25
C VAL A 106 -8.80 -7.69 5.77
N PHE A 107 -9.89 -7.11 6.28
CA PHE A 107 -11.05 -7.89 6.75
C PHE A 107 -11.84 -8.59 5.63
N ASN A 108 -11.49 -8.34 4.36
CA ASN A 108 -12.02 -9.08 3.23
C ASN A 108 -11.45 -10.50 3.12
N PHE A 109 -10.26 -10.71 3.63
CA PHE A 109 -9.61 -12.01 3.54
C PHE A 109 -9.30 -12.65 4.91
N SER A 110 -9.46 -11.91 6.01
CA SER A 110 -9.21 -12.44 7.36
C SER A 110 -10.22 -11.89 8.37
N ASN A 111 -10.84 -12.80 9.13
CA ASN A 111 -11.68 -12.45 10.28
C ASN A 111 -10.92 -12.55 11.61
N ASP A 112 -9.60 -12.70 11.55
CA ASP A 112 -8.72 -12.80 12.71
C ASP A 112 -7.38 -12.14 12.36
N VAL A 113 -7.18 -10.94 12.84
CA VAL A 113 -6.05 -10.06 12.52
C VAL A 113 -5.34 -9.66 13.78
N SER A 114 -4.06 -9.96 13.90
CA SER A 114 -3.22 -9.50 15.00
C SER A 114 -2.15 -8.57 14.48
N ILE A 115 -1.85 -7.53 15.24
CA ILE A 115 -0.81 -6.53 14.95
C ILE A 115 0.11 -6.46 16.16
N PHE A 116 1.40 -6.61 15.89
CA PHE A 116 2.46 -6.50 16.88
C PHE A 116 3.45 -5.43 16.47
N SER A 117 3.78 -4.51 17.34
CA SER A 117 4.79 -3.48 17.08
C SER A 117 5.51 -3.13 18.37
N GLY A 118 6.82 -3.38 18.42
CA GLY A 118 7.57 -3.31 19.67
C GLY A 118 7.00 -4.27 20.72
N ASN A 119 6.73 -3.74 21.91
CA ASN A 119 6.17 -4.51 23.04
C ASN A 119 4.63 -4.49 23.07
N ASN A 120 4.00 -4.02 22.01
CA ASN A 120 2.56 -3.84 21.97
C ASN A 120 1.92 -4.80 20.98
N GLY A 121 0.79 -5.40 21.36
CA GLY A 121 0.01 -6.29 20.51
C GLY A 121 -1.48 -6.07 20.65
N ILE A 122 -2.18 -6.01 19.52
CA ILE A 122 -3.65 -6.00 19.47
C ILE A 122 -4.15 -7.05 18.51
N ARG A 123 -5.38 -7.50 18.72
CA ARG A 123 -6.06 -8.47 17.85
C ARG A 123 -7.49 -8.05 17.63
N PHE A 124 -7.93 -8.21 16.40
CA PHE A 124 -9.32 -8.08 15.95
C PHE A 124 -9.80 -9.44 15.49
N PHE A 125 -10.89 -9.93 16.01
CA PHE A 125 -11.46 -11.20 15.56
C PHE A 125 -12.98 -11.17 15.65
N GLU A 126 -13.61 -11.94 14.76
CA GLU A 126 -15.06 -12.07 14.73
C GLU A 126 -15.52 -12.79 15.99
N GLU A 127 -16.31 -12.10 16.80
CA GLU A 127 -16.87 -12.61 18.06
C GLU A 127 -18.39 -12.45 18.07
N SER A 128 -19.09 -13.48 18.51
CA SER A 128 -20.54 -13.46 18.63
C SER A 128 -20.98 -12.37 19.62
N GLY A 129 -21.91 -11.52 19.19
CA GLY A 129 -22.41 -10.40 20.01
C GLY A 129 -21.57 -9.13 19.97
N LEU A 130 -20.47 -9.10 19.19
CA LEU A 130 -19.63 -7.92 18.98
C LEU A 130 -19.73 -7.41 17.53
N PRO A 131 -20.76 -6.63 17.18
CA PRO A 131 -21.00 -6.19 15.78
C PRO A 131 -19.90 -5.30 15.21
N LEU A 132 -19.12 -4.62 16.07
CA LEU A 132 -18.02 -3.73 15.69
C LEU A 132 -16.64 -4.36 15.87
N TRP A 133 -16.52 -5.70 15.79
CA TRP A 133 -15.28 -6.42 16.02
C TRP A 133 -14.11 -5.94 15.13
N LYS A 134 -14.38 -5.43 13.93
CA LYS A 134 -13.36 -4.91 13.00
C LYS A 134 -12.63 -3.65 13.50
N ILE A 135 -13.13 -3.03 14.56
CA ILE A 135 -12.54 -1.85 15.19
C ILE A 135 -12.37 -2.01 16.70
N PHE A 136 -12.83 -3.13 17.27
CA PHE A 136 -12.73 -3.42 18.68
C PHE A 136 -11.44 -4.18 18.99
N PRO A 137 -10.40 -3.52 19.54
CA PRO A 137 -9.11 -4.15 19.78
C PRO A 137 -9.14 -5.02 21.05
N HIS A 138 -8.49 -6.18 21.00
CA HIS A 138 -8.15 -6.98 22.15
C HIS A 138 -6.65 -6.90 22.38
N VAL A 139 -6.20 -6.65 23.61
CA VAL A 139 -4.77 -6.68 23.95
C VAL A 139 -4.27 -8.13 23.87
N VAL A 140 -3.12 -8.34 23.24
CA VAL A 140 -2.45 -9.64 23.16
C VAL A 140 -0.98 -9.52 23.55
N ASP A 141 -0.45 -10.56 24.19
CA ASP A 141 0.95 -10.59 24.59
C ASP A 141 1.88 -10.74 23.40
N CYS A 142 3.00 -10.01 23.43
CA CYS A 142 4.01 -9.99 22.37
C CYS A 142 5.14 -11.01 22.58
N LEU A 143 4.97 -12.03 23.41
CA LEU A 143 6.02 -12.95 23.87
C LEU A 143 6.75 -13.73 22.79
N ASP A 144 6.20 -13.77 21.55
CA ASP A 144 6.74 -14.58 20.45
C ASP A 144 7.46 -13.76 19.34
N LEU A 145 7.64 -12.45 19.50
CA LEU A 145 8.31 -11.66 18.48
C LEU A 145 9.83 -11.78 18.60
N LYS A 146 10.45 -12.41 17.61
CA LYS A 146 11.90 -12.58 17.53
C LYS A 146 12.70 -11.29 17.27
N SER A 147 12.02 -10.17 16.98
CA SER A 147 12.64 -8.89 16.72
C SER A 147 11.85 -7.74 17.36
N GLU A 148 12.49 -7.06 18.29
CA GLU A 148 11.95 -5.84 18.91
C GLU A 148 11.85 -4.65 17.93
N GLN A 149 12.37 -4.76 16.72
CA GLN A 149 12.51 -3.63 15.77
C GLN A 149 11.51 -3.65 14.61
N SER A 150 10.60 -4.59 14.54
CA SER A 150 9.68 -4.74 13.42
C SER A 150 8.22 -4.58 13.82
N THR A 151 7.38 -4.21 12.85
CA THR A 151 5.93 -4.36 12.95
C THR A 151 5.51 -5.62 12.21
N VAL A 152 4.66 -6.44 12.85
CA VAL A 152 4.20 -7.72 12.32
C VAL A 152 2.68 -7.75 12.32
N PHE A 153 2.10 -7.94 11.15
CA PHE A 153 0.68 -8.25 10.98
C PHE A 153 0.53 -9.76 10.80
N LYS A 154 -0.41 -10.38 11.50
CA LYS A 154 -0.75 -11.80 11.35
C LYS A 154 -2.22 -11.95 11.00
N PHE A 155 -2.50 -12.74 9.98
CA PHE A 155 -3.82 -12.99 9.43
C PHE A 155 -4.13 -14.48 9.39
N VAL A 156 -5.34 -14.88 9.79
CA VAL A 156 -5.86 -16.22 9.56
C VAL A 156 -6.67 -16.23 8.27
N LEU A 157 -6.25 -17.00 7.27
CA LEU A 157 -6.75 -16.87 5.89
C LEU A 157 -8.01 -17.69 5.57
N GLY A 158 -8.31 -18.72 6.36
CA GLY A 158 -9.43 -19.61 6.06
C GLY A 158 -9.36 -20.20 4.64
N ASN A 159 -10.44 -20.09 3.89
CA ASN A 159 -10.53 -20.54 2.50
C ASN A 159 -9.88 -19.57 1.48
N LYS A 160 -9.34 -18.45 1.94
CA LYS A 160 -8.73 -17.42 1.07
C LYS A 160 -7.25 -17.66 0.77
N ARG A 161 -6.61 -18.67 1.42
CA ARG A 161 -5.16 -18.94 1.29
C ARG A 161 -4.69 -19.00 -0.16
N LYS A 162 -5.40 -19.81 -1.00
CA LYS A 162 -5.00 -19.94 -2.40
C LYS A 162 -4.99 -18.60 -3.14
N ARG A 163 -6.08 -17.84 -3.00
CA ARG A 163 -6.19 -16.53 -3.66
C ARG A 163 -5.10 -15.55 -3.19
N ILE A 164 -4.77 -15.56 -1.90
CA ILE A 164 -3.66 -14.74 -1.37
C ILE A 164 -2.33 -15.20 -1.96
N ALA A 165 -2.05 -16.49 -2.02
CA ALA A 165 -0.83 -17.01 -2.61
C ALA A 165 -0.69 -16.61 -4.08
N ASP A 166 -1.75 -16.74 -4.87
CA ASP A 166 -1.76 -16.35 -6.29
C ASP A 166 -1.46 -14.84 -6.47
N VAL A 167 -2.04 -13.99 -5.60
CA VAL A 167 -1.76 -12.54 -5.61
C VAL A 167 -0.31 -12.24 -5.26
N LEU A 168 0.22 -12.86 -4.22
CA LEU A 168 1.59 -12.60 -3.75
C LEU A 168 2.65 -13.03 -4.79
N VAL A 169 2.44 -14.17 -5.46
CA VAL A 169 3.32 -14.64 -6.54
C VAL A 169 3.21 -13.74 -7.78
N GLY A 170 2.04 -13.14 -8.00
CA GLY A 170 1.78 -12.24 -9.12
C GLY A 170 2.21 -10.78 -8.89
N ILE A 171 2.87 -10.45 -7.79
CA ILE A 171 3.35 -9.08 -7.57
C ILE A 171 4.44 -8.75 -8.59
N SER A 172 4.21 -7.68 -9.35
CA SER A 172 5.16 -7.19 -10.35
C SER A 172 6.33 -6.47 -9.70
N PRO A 173 7.59 -6.73 -10.12
CA PRO A 173 8.77 -6.02 -9.60
C PRO A 173 8.70 -4.51 -9.79
N GLU A 174 8.00 -4.04 -10.82
CA GLU A 174 7.88 -2.62 -11.16
C GLU A 174 7.19 -1.78 -10.10
N ILE A 175 6.43 -2.37 -9.17
CA ILE A 175 5.86 -1.61 -8.05
C ILE A 175 6.96 -0.93 -7.22
N LEU A 176 8.15 -1.56 -7.14
CA LEU A 176 9.27 -1.00 -6.40
C LEU A 176 9.79 0.32 -6.98
N LEU A 177 9.54 0.60 -8.28
CA LEU A 177 9.91 1.86 -8.92
C LEU A 177 9.24 3.07 -8.27
N PHE A 178 8.05 2.87 -7.68
CA PHE A 178 7.19 3.92 -7.17
C PHE A 178 7.18 4.01 -5.65
N LEU A 179 7.87 3.10 -4.96
CA LEU A 179 8.06 3.14 -3.52
C LEU A 179 9.24 4.06 -3.16
N ASN A 180 9.10 4.82 -2.08
CA ASN A 180 10.13 5.76 -1.65
C ASN A 180 11.19 5.09 -0.79
N SER A 181 10.77 4.25 0.15
CA SER A 181 11.61 3.67 1.20
C SER A 181 11.90 2.19 0.97
N VAL A 182 10.90 1.42 0.54
CA VAL A 182 11.02 -0.04 0.36
C VAL A 182 11.98 -0.36 -0.78
N GLU A 183 12.99 -1.14 -0.47
CA GLU A 183 14.05 -1.60 -1.39
C GLU A 183 13.91 -3.09 -1.70
N SER A 184 13.30 -3.87 -0.80
CA SER A 184 13.06 -5.29 -1.03
C SER A 184 11.68 -5.75 -0.56
N LEU A 185 11.09 -6.68 -1.32
CA LEU A 185 9.86 -7.37 -0.99
C LEU A 185 10.10 -8.88 -1.14
N THR A 186 9.93 -9.62 -0.05
CA THR A 186 10.10 -11.07 -0.03
C THR A 186 8.76 -11.75 0.17
N VAL A 187 8.44 -12.74 -0.66
CA VAL A 187 7.30 -13.64 -0.46
C VAL A 187 7.84 -15.03 -0.19
N ARG A 188 7.52 -15.60 0.98
CA ARG A 188 7.89 -16.97 1.37
C ARG A 188 6.64 -17.83 1.50
N ASP A 189 6.54 -18.89 0.75
CA ASP A 189 5.60 -19.98 1.00
C ASP A 189 6.35 -21.12 1.70
N VAL A 190 6.19 -21.20 3.03
CA VAL A 190 6.93 -22.12 3.88
C VAL A 190 6.59 -23.59 3.53
N GLN A 191 5.31 -23.87 3.25
CA GLN A 191 4.87 -25.23 2.93
C GLN A 191 5.40 -25.75 1.59
N ASN A 192 5.49 -24.85 0.59
CA ASN A 192 5.97 -25.21 -0.74
C ASN A 192 7.48 -24.97 -0.90
N ASN A 193 8.18 -24.52 0.17
CA ASN A 193 9.57 -24.16 0.16
C ASN A 193 9.94 -23.24 -1.01
N ASN A 194 9.06 -22.27 -1.29
CA ASN A 194 9.22 -21.31 -2.37
C ASN A 194 9.45 -19.91 -1.83
N THR A 195 10.38 -19.19 -2.44
CA THR A 195 10.71 -17.81 -2.07
C THR A 195 10.85 -16.98 -3.33
N LEU A 196 10.02 -15.93 -3.44
CA LEU A 196 10.16 -14.86 -4.41
C LEU A 196 10.79 -13.66 -3.69
N LEU A 197 11.84 -13.11 -4.26
CA LEU A 197 12.50 -11.89 -3.79
C LEU A 197 12.48 -10.87 -4.93
N LEU A 198 11.90 -9.71 -4.65
CA LEU A 198 11.92 -8.54 -5.50
C LEU A 198 12.84 -7.50 -4.87
N GLU A 199 13.77 -6.95 -5.63
CA GLU A 199 14.76 -5.99 -5.14
C GLU A 199 14.87 -4.79 -6.05
N LYS A 200 15.11 -3.63 -5.46
CA LYS A 200 15.39 -2.37 -6.14
C LYS A 200 16.78 -1.86 -5.76
N SER A 201 17.54 -1.41 -6.75
CA SER A 201 18.71 -0.58 -6.52
C SER A 201 18.62 0.68 -7.36
N SER A 202 19.06 1.81 -6.81
CA SER A 202 18.95 3.12 -7.44
C SER A 202 20.30 3.81 -7.48
N LYS A 203 20.62 4.42 -8.63
CA LYS A 203 21.80 5.26 -8.83
C LYS A 203 21.36 6.61 -9.37
N PRO A 204 21.74 7.73 -8.72
CA PRO A 204 21.48 9.06 -9.25
C PRO A 204 22.13 9.22 -10.64
N LEU A 205 21.40 9.86 -11.55
CA LEU A 205 21.93 10.31 -12.82
C LEU A 205 22.11 11.83 -12.77
N ASP A 206 23.07 12.35 -13.55
CA ASP A 206 23.27 13.78 -13.69
C ASP A 206 22.02 14.44 -14.28
N GLY A 207 21.36 15.26 -13.49
CA GLY A 207 20.13 15.96 -13.84
C GLY A 207 19.10 15.93 -12.70
N MET A 208 18.11 16.81 -12.77
CA MET A 208 17.11 17.02 -11.73
C MET A 208 16.33 15.73 -11.44
N ASN A 209 16.41 15.24 -10.19
CA ASN A 209 15.59 14.15 -9.66
C ASN A 209 15.45 12.93 -10.59
N THR A 210 16.57 12.55 -11.22
CA THR A 210 16.61 11.44 -12.18
C THR A 210 17.49 10.32 -11.62
N ASN A 211 16.99 9.10 -11.62
CA ASN A 211 17.70 7.92 -11.16
C ASN A 211 17.68 6.81 -12.20
N LEU A 212 18.78 6.08 -12.34
CA LEU A 212 18.78 4.76 -12.94
C LEU A 212 18.37 3.76 -11.87
N VAL A 213 17.24 3.11 -12.07
CA VAL A 213 16.69 2.11 -11.13
C VAL A 213 16.72 0.74 -11.78
N THR A 214 17.39 -0.19 -11.11
CA THR A 214 17.37 -1.62 -11.51
C THR A 214 16.40 -2.33 -10.56
N VAL A 215 15.43 -3.05 -11.12
CA VAL A 215 14.55 -3.96 -10.39
C VAL A 215 14.89 -5.41 -10.78
N LYS A 216 14.91 -6.28 -9.79
CA LYS A 216 15.24 -7.70 -9.96
C LYS A 216 14.16 -8.56 -9.32
N SER A 217 13.89 -9.68 -9.96
CA SER A 217 13.08 -10.76 -9.42
C SER A 217 13.97 -12.00 -9.31
N SER A 218 13.91 -12.68 -8.17
CA SER A 218 14.65 -13.93 -7.92
C SER A 218 13.72 -14.95 -7.30
N THR A 219 13.71 -16.17 -7.83
CA THR A 219 12.94 -17.28 -7.27
C THR A 219 13.91 -18.32 -6.74
N ASN A 220 13.77 -18.71 -5.46
CA ASN A 220 14.63 -19.66 -4.78
C ASN A 220 16.15 -19.36 -4.93
N LYS A 221 16.50 -18.05 -4.86
CA LYS A 221 17.84 -17.47 -5.00
C LYS A 221 18.39 -17.45 -6.44
N GLU A 222 17.64 -17.89 -7.42
CA GLU A 222 18.02 -17.75 -8.83
C GLU A 222 17.35 -16.50 -9.40
N THR A 223 18.13 -15.59 -10.00
CA THR A 223 17.59 -14.38 -10.66
C THR A 223 16.82 -14.81 -11.90
N THR A 224 15.53 -14.51 -11.91
CA THR A 224 14.61 -14.84 -13.01
C THR A 224 14.45 -13.70 -13.98
N GLU A 225 14.49 -12.46 -13.49
CA GLU A 225 14.32 -11.25 -14.30
C GLU A 225 15.15 -10.09 -13.72
N SER A 226 15.66 -9.23 -14.60
CA SER A 226 16.31 -7.98 -14.22
C SER A 226 16.01 -6.92 -15.29
N SER A 227 15.48 -5.79 -14.88
CA SER A 227 15.10 -4.69 -15.76
C SER A 227 15.62 -3.37 -15.24
N GLU A 228 15.99 -2.47 -16.15
CA GLU A 228 16.51 -1.15 -15.82
C GLU A 228 15.58 -0.07 -16.35
N TYR A 229 15.37 0.96 -15.52
CA TYR A 229 14.50 2.09 -15.81
C TYR A 229 15.19 3.41 -15.48
N VAL A 230 14.98 4.41 -16.33
CA VAL A 230 15.28 5.80 -15.95
C VAL A 230 14.03 6.38 -15.33
N CYS A 231 14.12 6.67 -14.03
CA CYS A 231 13.02 7.22 -13.25
C CYS A 231 13.20 8.73 -13.08
N TYR A 232 12.17 9.47 -13.43
CA TYR A 232 12.06 10.91 -13.23
C TYR A 232 11.02 11.19 -12.18
N SER A 233 11.39 11.95 -11.16
CA SER A 233 10.45 12.40 -10.12
C SER A 233 10.27 13.90 -10.21
N LYS A 234 9.02 14.37 -10.15
CA LYS A 234 8.69 15.79 -10.19
C LYS A 234 7.50 16.10 -9.29
N ASP A 235 7.63 17.17 -8.52
CA ASP A 235 6.55 17.76 -7.76
C ASP A 235 5.86 18.83 -8.61
N PHE A 236 4.53 18.80 -8.68
CA PHE A 236 3.71 19.76 -9.39
C PHE A 236 2.91 20.58 -8.42
N SER A 237 2.99 21.91 -8.55
CA SER A 237 2.15 22.82 -7.77
C SER A 237 0.69 22.69 -8.20
N ILE A 238 -0.19 22.44 -7.25
CA ILE A 238 -1.62 22.19 -7.48
C ILE A 238 -2.35 23.53 -7.63
N PRO A 239 -2.96 23.80 -8.80
CA PRO A 239 -3.79 25.01 -8.98
C PRO A 239 -5.00 25.01 -8.05
N GLU A 240 -5.38 26.17 -7.54
CA GLU A 240 -6.53 26.30 -6.62
C GLU A 240 -7.82 25.69 -7.16
N ARG A 241 -8.05 25.80 -8.47
CA ARG A 241 -9.26 25.29 -9.15
C ARG A 241 -9.47 23.77 -9.04
N VAL A 242 -8.37 23.00 -8.86
CA VAL A 242 -8.41 21.54 -8.78
C VAL A 242 -7.94 21.04 -7.42
N ARG A 243 -7.57 21.95 -6.50
CA ARG A 243 -7.07 21.59 -5.19
C ARG A 243 -8.15 20.97 -4.33
N ILE A 244 -7.87 19.78 -3.81
CA ILE A 244 -8.70 19.09 -2.83
C ILE A 244 -7.87 19.00 -1.53
N GLY A 245 -8.30 19.71 -0.49
CA GLY A 245 -7.56 19.80 0.77
C GLY A 245 -6.48 20.90 0.79
N GLU A 246 -5.54 20.84 1.75
CA GLU A 246 -4.52 21.86 1.99
C GLU A 246 -3.23 21.65 1.19
N ASN A 247 -3.04 20.48 0.58
CA ASN A 247 -1.82 20.20 -0.18
C ASN A 247 -1.67 21.15 -1.37
N SER A 248 -0.52 21.79 -1.45
CA SER A 248 -0.15 22.69 -2.54
C SER A 248 0.63 22.01 -3.66
N GLU A 249 1.10 20.78 -3.43
CA GLU A 249 1.93 20.03 -4.39
C GLU A 249 1.53 18.55 -4.42
N THR A 250 1.76 17.91 -5.58
CA THR A 250 1.63 16.46 -5.76
C THR A 250 2.82 15.93 -6.53
N LYS A 251 3.30 14.74 -6.13
CA LYS A 251 4.46 14.09 -6.72
C LYS A 251 4.04 13.13 -7.82
N VAL A 252 4.77 13.17 -8.93
CA VAL A 252 4.64 12.20 -10.01
C VAL A 252 5.99 11.54 -10.29
N ILE A 253 5.96 10.25 -10.57
CA ILE A 253 7.12 9.48 -11.02
C ILE A 253 6.82 8.97 -12.43
N VAL A 254 7.77 9.20 -13.36
CA VAL A 254 7.78 8.65 -14.71
C VAL A 254 8.93 7.66 -14.80
N ALA A 255 8.65 6.41 -15.08
CA ALA A 255 9.66 5.38 -15.27
C ALA A 255 9.70 4.94 -16.74
N VAL A 256 10.88 5.07 -17.36
CA VAL A 256 11.13 4.75 -18.77
C VAL A 256 12.10 3.56 -18.83
N PRO A 257 11.72 2.42 -19.42
CA PRO A 257 12.62 1.28 -19.54
C PRO A 257 13.83 1.63 -20.42
N VAL A 258 15.01 1.18 -20.00
CA VAL A 258 16.26 1.39 -20.77
C VAL A 258 16.26 0.58 -22.05
N SER A 259 15.58 -0.57 -22.06
CA SER A 259 15.45 -1.46 -23.22
C SER A 259 13.98 -1.85 -23.43
N GLY A 260 13.59 -2.09 -24.68
CA GLY A 260 12.25 -2.56 -25.01
C GLY A 260 11.17 -1.47 -24.98
N LEU A 261 11.53 -0.20 -25.23
CA LEU A 261 10.59 0.90 -25.30
C LEU A 261 9.55 0.66 -26.41
N ASN A 262 8.28 0.78 -26.09
CA ASN A 262 7.17 0.85 -27.03
C ASN A 262 6.32 2.10 -26.74
N ASP A 263 5.32 2.38 -27.57
CA ASP A 263 4.48 3.59 -27.47
C ASP A 263 3.35 3.48 -26.44
N SER A 264 3.31 2.41 -25.64
CA SER A 264 2.26 2.21 -24.64
C SER A 264 2.59 2.91 -23.32
N VAL A 265 1.56 3.21 -22.54
CA VAL A 265 1.66 3.87 -21.23
C VAL A 265 0.87 3.06 -20.21
N SER A 266 1.51 2.78 -19.08
CA SER A 266 0.85 2.23 -17.90
C SER A 266 0.70 3.31 -16.84
N VAL A 267 -0.51 3.47 -16.30
CA VAL A 267 -0.82 4.42 -15.25
C VAL A 267 -0.99 3.70 -13.92
N PHE A 268 -0.31 4.20 -12.90
CA PHE A 268 -0.37 3.70 -11.54
C PHE A 268 -0.92 4.78 -10.60
N ARG A 269 -1.84 4.40 -9.73
CA ARG A 269 -2.14 5.18 -8.54
C ARG A 269 -1.18 4.73 -7.46
N ASN A 270 -0.14 5.54 -7.21
CA ASN A 270 1.01 5.13 -6.41
C ASN A 270 1.62 3.84 -6.97
N ILE A 271 1.52 2.71 -6.26
CA ILE A 271 2.01 1.40 -6.71
C ILE A 271 0.95 0.52 -7.37
N TYR A 272 -0.31 0.98 -7.38
CA TYR A 272 -1.44 0.20 -7.91
C TYR A 272 -1.66 0.49 -9.38
N ARG A 273 -1.43 -0.50 -10.26
CA ARG A 273 -1.68 -0.31 -11.70
C ARG A 273 -3.18 -0.19 -11.96
N VAL A 274 -3.52 0.88 -12.65
CA VAL A 274 -4.91 1.24 -12.98
C VAL A 274 -5.20 0.99 -14.45
N THR A 275 -4.26 1.35 -15.34
CA THR A 275 -4.43 1.18 -16.80
C THR A 275 -3.14 0.71 -17.44
N GLY A 276 -3.24 0.19 -18.67
CA GLY A 276 -2.11 -0.23 -19.50
C GLY A 276 -1.78 -1.71 -19.37
N GLU A 277 -0.87 -2.17 -20.23
CA GLU A 277 -0.42 -3.55 -20.28
C GLU A 277 0.77 -3.81 -19.35
N GLU A 278 1.00 -5.07 -18.98
CA GLU A 278 2.25 -5.48 -18.35
C GLU A 278 3.40 -5.37 -19.34
N LYS A 279 4.59 -4.95 -18.90
CA LYS A 279 5.83 -4.84 -19.72
C LYS A 279 5.68 -3.87 -20.89
N THR A 280 5.22 -2.68 -20.62
CA THR A 280 4.93 -1.66 -21.65
C THR A 280 5.96 -0.54 -21.65
N GLY A 281 5.81 0.44 -22.55
CA GLY A 281 6.61 1.63 -22.71
C GLY A 281 6.95 2.36 -21.43
N PHE A 282 6.52 3.60 -21.25
CA PHE A 282 6.77 4.26 -19.97
C PHE A 282 5.60 4.10 -18.99
N MET A 283 5.92 4.21 -17.70
CA MET A 283 4.97 4.08 -16.60
C MET A 283 4.84 5.39 -15.87
N LEU A 284 3.62 5.73 -15.48
CA LEU A 284 3.28 6.91 -14.70
C LEU A 284 2.78 6.50 -13.33
N SER A 285 3.32 7.06 -12.27
CA SER A 285 2.74 6.95 -10.93
C SER A 285 2.42 8.32 -10.37
N GLY A 286 1.23 8.47 -9.79
CA GLY A 286 0.75 9.69 -9.17
C GLY A 286 -0.57 9.49 -8.44
N GLU A 287 -1.08 10.56 -7.86
CA GLU A 287 -2.33 10.56 -7.07
C GLU A 287 -3.57 10.63 -7.96
N PHE A 288 -3.68 9.72 -8.93
CA PHE A 288 -4.85 9.64 -9.81
C PHE A 288 -6.10 9.22 -9.04
N VAL A 289 -7.22 9.89 -9.31
CA VAL A 289 -8.55 9.46 -8.85
C VAL A 289 -9.01 8.32 -9.75
N THR A 290 -9.22 7.16 -9.17
CA THR A 290 -9.57 5.92 -9.89
C THR A 290 -11.05 5.60 -9.76
N THR A 291 -11.55 4.77 -10.66
CA THR A 291 -12.83 4.09 -10.50
C THR A 291 -12.85 3.25 -9.22
N MET A 292 -14.03 2.90 -8.73
CA MET A 292 -14.17 2.07 -7.52
C MET A 292 -13.52 0.70 -7.65
N ASN A 293 -13.47 0.15 -8.86
CA ASN A 293 -12.85 -1.15 -9.15
C ASN A 293 -11.35 -1.06 -9.48
N PHE A 294 -10.78 0.14 -9.49
CA PHE A 294 -9.38 0.40 -9.86
C PHE A 294 -9.00 -0.08 -11.27
N ASP A 295 -9.96 -0.16 -12.18
CA ASP A 295 -9.78 -0.59 -13.57
C ASP A 295 -9.67 0.60 -14.55
N GLY A 296 -9.70 1.82 -14.05
CA GLY A 296 -9.57 3.05 -14.83
C GLY A 296 -9.40 4.29 -13.97
N ILE A 297 -9.01 5.38 -14.61
CA ILE A 297 -9.00 6.72 -14.01
C ILE A 297 -10.32 7.42 -14.28
N VAL A 298 -10.82 8.18 -13.30
CA VAL A 298 -12.08 8.93 -13.43
C VAL A 298 -11.85 10.15 -14.32
N ASP A 299 -12.80 10.44 -15.20
CA ASP A 299 -12.82 11.70 -15.96
C ASP A 299 -13.25 12.84 -15.03
N ASN A 300 -12.30 13.64 -14.59
CA ASN A 300 -12.50 14.81 -13.74
C ASN A 300 -11.37 15.84 -13.94
N ASP A 301 -11.58 17.05 -13.42
CA ASP A 301 -10.64 18.17 -13.57
C ASP A 301 -9.27 17.88 -12.98
N TRP A 302 -9.20 17.12 -11.86
CA TRP A 302 -7.96 16.72 -11.22
C TRP A 302 -7.12 15.81 -12.13
N ASN A 303 -7.68 14.71 -12.61
CA ASN A 303 -6.98 13.78 -13.47
C ASN A 303 -6.59 14.41 -14.81
N SER A 304 -7.47 15.24 -15.39
CA SER A 304 -7.18 15.97 -16.63
C SER A 304 -5.99 16.92 -16.44
N TRP A 305 -5.99 17.72 -15.36
CA TRP A 305 -4.86 18.59 -15.05
C TRP A 305 -3.56 17.81 -14.81
N LEU A 306 -3.63 16.70 -14.05
CA LEU A 306 -2.46 15.90 -13.70
C LEU A 306 -1.85 15.26 -14.94
N LEU A 307 -2.68 14.68 -15.82
CA LEU A 307 -2.24 14.09 -17.09
C LEU A 307 -1.61 15.13 -18.01
N ASP A 308 -2.23 16.30 -18.18
CA ASP A 308 -1.69 17.39 -19.00
C ASP A 308 -0.33 17.87 -18.47
N SER A 309 -0.20 18.00 -17.14
CA SER A 309 1.04 18.39 -16.47
C SER A 309 2.15 17.36 -16.72
N VAL A 310 1.83 16.08 -16.59
CA VAL A 310 2.78 14.98 -16.83
C VAL A 310 3.17 14.89 -18.29
N LEU A 311 2.21 14.98 -19.23
CA LEU A 311 2.50 14.94 -20.67
C LEU A 311 3.37 16.12 -21.09
N GLY A 312 3.12 17.32 -20.54
CA GLY A 312 3.98 18.49 -20.72
C GLY A 312 5.41 18.21 -20.25
N PHE A 313 5.57 17.62 -19.07
CA PHE A 313 6.87 17.24 -18.51
C PHE A 313 7.60 16.19 -19.36
N VAL A 314 6.93 15.09 -19.70
CA VAL A 314 7.49 14.03 -20.56
C VAL A 314 7.94 14.59 -21.91
N ASN A 315 7.11 15.42 -22.55
CA ASN A 315 7.44 16.05 -23.82
C ASN A 315 8.63 17.01 -23.73
N SER A 316 8.78 17.77 -22.65
CA SER A 316 9.89 18.69 -22.47
C SER A 316 11.21 17.97 -22.18
N GLU A 317 11.20 17.01 -21.25
CA GLU A 317 12.41 16.33 -20.79
C GLU A 317 12.90 15.24 -21.77
N LEU A 318 12.01 14.42 -22.31
CA LEU A 318 12.38 13.37 -23.26
C LEU A 318 12.83 13.93 -24.62
N LYS A 319 12.21 15.02 -25.12
CA LYS A 319 12.65 15.67 -26.37
C LYS A 319 14.02 16.34 -26.25
N LEU A 320 14.38 16.84 -25.08
CA LEU A 320 15.72 17.41 -24.85
C LEU A 320 16.83 16.35 -24.89
N ARG A 321 16.54 15.10 -24.54
CA ARG A 321 17.51 14.00 -24.48
C ARG A 321 17.67 13.24 -25.81
N THR A 322 16.70 13.26 -26.69
CA THR A 322 16.82 12.70 -28.05
C THR A 322 17.64 13.56 -28.99
N ARG A 323 18.06 14.79 -28.57
CA ARG A 323 18.90 15.72 -29.33
C ARG A 323 20.38 15.72 -28.90
N LYS A 324 20.80 14.86 -28.00
CA LYS A 324 22.18 14.62 -27.62
C LYS A 324 22.63 13.21 -28.01
#